data_9be33c7f54f67dacc106317d0af2ba71
#
_entry.id   9be33c7f54f67dacc106317d0af2ba71
#
_cell.length_a   1.000
_cell.length_b   1.000
_cell.length_c   1.000
_cell.angle_alpha   90.00
_cell.angle_beta   90.00
_cell.angle_gamma   90.00
#
_symmetry.space_group_name_H-M   'P 1'
#
loop_
_entity.id
_entity.type
_entity.pdbx_description
1 polymer ?
#
loop_
_entity_poly.entity_id
_entity_poly.type
_entity_poly.pdbx_seq_one_letter_code
_entity_poly.pdbx_strand_id
1 'polypeptide(L)'
;MTGFSNGAGLPSGVTVEVFAAAFEASPTPMVVTDPRRRDNPVVWANHAFLALTGYARDELYGHNCRLLQGPRTDAEVLQTMRAALRAGRPFEGELLNYRKDGTTFWNGMTINPVRDEAGQVLFFFSAQADMTDKHRL
;
A
#
# COMPACT_ATOMS: atom_id res chain seq x y z
N MET A 1 14.42 14.62 -15.99
CA MET A 1 13.98 13.61 -15.03
C MET A 1 12.54 13.87 -14.65
N THR A 2 11.74 12.89 -14.78
CA THR A 2 10.36 12.95 -14.31
C THR A 2 10.32 12.32 -12.91
N GLY A 3 9.85 13.00 -11.92
CA GLY A 3 9.78 12.48 -10.57
C GLY A 3 10.15 13.54 -9.55
N PHE A 4 10.76 13.09 -8.47
CA PHE A 4 11.12 13.96 -7.37
C PHE A 4 12.43 14.67 -7.62
N SER A 5 12.56 15.89 -7.09
CA SER A 5 13.86 16.55 -7.00
C SER A 5 14.77 15.71 -6.12
N ASN A 6 15.96 15.38 -6.61
CA ASN A 6 16.93 14.59 -5.86
C ASN A 6 17.36 15.32 -4.61
N GLY A 7 16.91 14.81 -3.46
CA GLY A 7 17.32 15.33 -2.17
C GLY A 7 16.89 16.75 -1.85
N ALA A 8 16.11 17.40 -2.72
CA ALA A 8 15.59 18.73 -2.45
C ALA A 8 14.67 18.69 -1.24
N GLY A 9 14.94 19.50 -0.22
CA GLY A 9 14.17 19.54 1.01
C GLY A 9 14.54 18.50 2.03
N LEU A 10 15.47 17.61 1.75
CA LEU A 10 15.93 16.64 2.76
C LEU A 10 16.89 17.32 3.75
N PRO A 11 16.71 17.06 5.06
CA PRO A 11 17.66 17.54 6.06
C PRO A 11 19.06 16.98 5.82
N SER A 12 20.07 17.69 6.31
CA SER A 12 21.46 17.22 6.25
C SER A 12 21.59 15.86 6.94
N GLY A 13 22.29 14.94 6.28
CA GLY A 13 22.51 13.58 6.79
C GLY A 13 21.37 12.60 6.51
N VAL A 14 20.25 13.06 5.97
CA VAL A 14 19.14 12.18 5.56
C VAL A 14 19.28 11.85 4.09
N THR A 15 19.39 10.57 3.78
CA THR A 15 19.58 10.06 2.42
C THR A 15 18.40 9.20 2.00
N VAL A 16 18.36 8.85 0.72
CA VAL A 16 17.36 7.90 0.20
C VAL A 16 17.50 6.56 0.93
N GLU A 17 18.73 6.12 1.23
CA GLU A 17 18.99 4.89 1.96
C GLU A 17 18.41 4.93 3.37
N VAL A 18 18.47 6.07 4.04
CA VAL A 18 17.86 6.24 5.36
C VAL A 18 16.35 6.11 5.27
N PHE A 19 15.70 6.72 4.26
CA PHE A 19 14.26 6.57 4.04
C PHE A 19 13.89 5.11 3.74
N ALA A 20 14.67 4.44 2.92
CA ALA A 20 14.42 3.03 2.60
C ALA A 20 14.52 2.16 3.86
N ALA A 21 15.54 2.40 4.70
CA ALA A 21 15.70 1.67 5.95
C ALA A 21 14.53 1.96 6.92
N ALA A 22 14.08 3.21 6.99
CA ALA A 22 12.94 3.59 7.83
C ALA A 22 11.65 2.91 7.36
N PHE A 23 11.42 2.86 6.05
CA PHE A 23 10.27 2.15 5.47
C PHE A 23 10.30 0.66 5.85
N GLU A 24 11.45 0.01 5.66
CA GLU A 24 11.60 -1.41 5.99
C GLU A 24 11.41 -1.70 7.47
N ALA A 25 11.92 -0.85 8.34
CA ALA A 25 11.90 -1.07 9.78
C ALA A 25 10.62 -0.60 10.47
N SER A 26 9.77 0.15 9.79
CA SER A 26 8.54 0.68 10.38
C SER A 26 7.65 -0.44 10.89
N PRO A 27 7.10 -0.32 12.11
CA PRO A 27 6.12 -1.28 12.62
C PRO A 27 4.76 -1.16 11.92
N THR A 28 4.52 -0.07 11.20
CA THR A 28 3.30 0.09 10.41
C THR A 28 3.46 -0.66 9.10
N PRO A 29 2.54 -1.58 8.76
CA PRO A 29 2.58 -2.23 7.46
C PRO A 29 2.39 -1.22 6.34
N MET A 30 3.26 -1.25 5.35
CA MET A 30 3.26 -0.31 4.23
C MET A 30 3.55 -1.03 2.93
N VAL A 31 2.90 -0.55 1.86
CA VAL A 31 3.07 -1.11 0.52
C VAL A 31 3.03 0.01 -0.51
N VAL A 32 3.82 -0.15 -1.56
CA VAL A 32 3.85 0.78 -2.70
C VAL A 32 3.45 0.00 -3.95
N THR A 33 2.54 0.57 -4.73
CA THR A 33 2.13 0.01 -6.02
C THR A 33 2.43 1.00 -7.14
N ASP A 34 2.61 0.48 -8.36
CA ASP A 34 2.95 1.29 -9.53
C ASP A 34 1.82 1.26 -10.56
N PRO A 35 0.96 2.30 -10.63
CA PRO A 35 -0.15 2.33 -11.57
C PRO A 35 0.26 2.52 -13.02
N ARG A 36 1.52 2.88 -13.29
CA ARG A 36 2.05 3.00 -14.65
C ARG A 36 2.35 1.64 -15.26
N ARG A 37 2.41 0.60 -14.45
CA ARG A 37 2.59 -0.78 -14.89
C ARG A 37 1.24 -1.47 -14.95
N ARG A 38 1.16 -2.52 -15.78
CA ARG A 38 -0.08 -3.25 -15.95
C ARG A 38 -0.62 -3.76 -14.61
N ASP A 39 -1.88 -3.42 -14.33
CA ASP A 39 -2.63 -3.90 -13.18
C ASP A 39 -2.13 -3.36 -11.83
N ASN A 40 -1.41 -2.22 -11.83
CA ASN A 40 -0.99 -1.56 -10.60
C ASN A 40 -0.34 -2.53 -9.61
N PRO A 41 0.78 -3.17 -9.95
CA PRO A 41 1.36 -4.20 -9.12
C PRO A 41 2.08 -3.64 -7.90
N VAL A 42 2.19 -4.48 -6.87
CA VAL A 42 3.07 -4.20 -5.74
C VAL A 42 4.52 -4.15 -6.24
N VAL A 43 5.24 -3.08 -5.89
CA VAL A 43 6.65 -2.92 -6.21
C VAL A 43 7.52 -2.84 -4.97
N TRP A 44 6.94 -2.54 -3.82
CA TRP A 44 7.69 -2.50 -2.56
C TRP A 44 6.73 -2.73 -1.39
N ALA A 45 7.09 -3.63 -0.47
CA ALA A 45 6.37 -3.90 0.76
C ALA A 45 7.38 -3.99 1.89
N ASN A 46 7.07 -3.39 3.05
CA ASN A 46 7.99 -3.47 4.17
C ASN A 46 7.78 -4.76 4.97
N HIS A 47 8.68 -5.01 5.91
CA HIS A 47 8.66 -6.23 6.72
C HIS A 47 7.35 -6.39 7.48
N ALA A 48 6.80 -5.29 8.03
CA ALA A 48 5.54 -5.35 8.77
C ALA A 48 4.37 -5.79 7.89
N PHE A 49 4.35 -5.40 6.62
CA PHE A 49 3.31 -5.82 5.67
C PHE A 49 3.42 -7.32 5.39
N LEU A 50 4.64 -7.83 5.24
CA LEU A 50 4.85 -9.27 5.05
C LEU A 50 4.38 -10.05 6.27
N ALA A 51 4.69 -9.57 7.46
CA ALA A 51 4.27 -10.22 8.71
C ALA A 51 2.75 -10.20 8.86
N LEU A 52 2.10 -9.09 8.51
CA LEU A 52 0.64 -8.96 8.62
C LEU A 52 -0.08 -9.92 7.66
N THR A 53 0.40 -10.02 6.42
CA THR A 53 -0.31 -10.76 5.38
C THR A 53 0.11 -12.22 5.26
N GLY A 54 1.29 -12.56 5.75
CA GLY A 54 1.86 -13.90 5.63
C GLY A 54 2.47 -14.21 4.27
N TYR A 55 2.50 -13.24 3.36
CA TYR A 55 3.11 -13.43 2.04
C TYR A 55 4.57 -13.02 2.05
N ALA A 56 5.38 -13.71 1.24
CA ALA A 56 6.75 -13.33 0.97
C ALA A 56 6.81 -12.28 -0.13
N ARG A 57 7.94 -11.57 -0.26
CA ARG A 57 8.09 -10.53 -1.28
C ARG A 57 7.90 -11.04 -2.69
N ASP A 58 8.47 -12.20 -3.01
CA ASP A 58 8.35 -12.80 -4.34
C ASP A 58 6.92 -13.22 -4.66
N GLU A 59 6.08 -13.42 -3.65
CA GLU A 59 4.67 -13.72 -3.84
C GLU A 59 3.83 -12.46 -4.08
N LEU A 60 4.29 -11.31 -3.58
CA LEU A 60 3.59 -10.02 -3.69
C LEU A 60 4.05 -9.20 -4.88
N TYR A 61 5.35 -9.11 -5.09
CA TYR A 61 5.91 -8.19 -6.12
C TYR A 61 5.46 -8.61 -7.50
N GLY A 62 4.99 -7.64 -8.26
CA GLY A 62 4.44 -7.87 -9.59
C GLY A 62 2.95 -8.22 -9.61
N HIS A 63 2.33 -8.39 -8.45
CA HIS A 63 0.91 -8.73 -8.32
C HIS A 63 0.11 -7.57 -7.74
N ASN A 64 -1.16 -7.48 -8.14
CA ASN A 64 -2.09 -6.51 -7.56
C ASN A 64 -2.50 -6.95 -6.15
N CYS A 65 -2.71 -5.97 -5.25
CA CYS A 65 -3.10 -6.24 -3.86
C CYS A 65 -4.46 -6.95 -3.71
N ARG A 66 -5.25 -7.09 -4.78
CA ARG A 66 -6.53 -7.81 -4.66
C ARG A 66 -6.37 -9.29 -4.30
N LEU A 67 -5.13 -9.82 -4.34
CA LEU A 67 -4.87 -11.16 -3.81
C LEU A 67 -5.22 -11.29 -2.32
N LEU A 68 -5.31 -10.15 -1.61
CA LEU A 68 -5.74 -10.11 -0.22
C LEU A 68 -7.26 -10.07 -0.07
N GLN A 69 -8.00 -9.94 -1.16
CA GLN A 69 -9.46 -9.92 -1.14
C GLN A 69 -10.02 -11.32 -1.23
N GLY A 70 -11.27 -11.49 -0.79
CA GLY A 70 -11.91 -12.79 -0.83
C GLY A 70 -13.43 -12.67 -0.77
N PRO A 71 -14.14 -13.80 -0.60
CA PRO A 71 -15.61 -13.83 -0.76
C PRO A 71 -16.37 -12.89 0.16
N ARG A 72 -15.83 -12.59 1.35
CA ARG A 72 -16.51 -11.72 2.33
C ARG A 72 -16.07 -10.27 2.27
N THR A 73 -15.17 -9.91 1.35
CA THR A 73 -14.76 -8.51 1.17
C THR A 73 -15.90 -7.72 0.57
N ASP A 74 -16.25 -6.58 1.17
CA ASP A 74 -17.39 -5.77 0.75
C ASP A 74 -17.19 -5.18 -0.65
N ALA A 75 -18.09 -5.52 -1.57
CA ALA A 75 -18.00 -5.09 -2.96
C ALA A 75 -18.18 -3.57 -3.11
N GLU A 76 -19.00 -2.94 -2.28
CA GLU A 76 -19.22 -1.49 -2.35
C GLU A 76 -17.96 -0.72 -1.96
N VAL A 77 -17.30 -1.15 -0.90
CA VAL A 77 -16.03 -0.53 -0.49
C VAL A 77 -14.97 -0.70 -1.57
N LEU A 78 -14.91 -1.88 -2.20
CA LEU A 78 -13.99 -2.13 -3.31
C LEU A 78 -14.25 -1.20 -4.49
N GLN A 79 -15.51 -0.97 -4.83
CA GLN A 79 -15.87 -0.05 -5.91
C GLN A 79 -15.43 1.38 -5.61
N THR A 80 -15.66 1.84 -4.37
CA THR A 80 -15.24 3.16 -3.93
C THR A 80 -13.73 3.31 -4.01
N MET A 81 -13.00 2.30 -3.55
CA MET A 81 -11.54 2.29 -3.63
C MET A 81 -11.05 2.35 -5.08
N ARG A 82 -11.59 1.49 -5.94
CA ARG A 82 -11.20 1.44 -7.36
C ARG A 82 -11.48 2.77 -8.07
N ALA A 83 -12.61 3.40 -7.76
CA ALA A 83 -12.96 4.69 -8.36
C ALA A 83 -11.95 5.78 -7.94
N ALA A 84 -11.58 5.81 -6.66
CA ALA A 84 -10.58 6.75 -6.16
C ALA A 84 -9.23 6.54 -6.83
N LEU A 85 -8.76 5.29 -6.92
CA LEU A 85 -7.47 4.99 -7.54
C LEU A 85 -7.45 5.36 -9.03
N ARG A 86 -8.52 5.06 -9.76
CA ARG A 86 -8.62 5.44 -11.17
C ARG A 86 -8.57 6.95 -11.37
N ALA A 87 -9.16 7.70 -10.44
CA ALA A 87 -9.16 9.16 -10.48
C ALA A 87 -7.88 9.79 -9.91
N GLY A 88 -6.94 8.97 -9.43
CA GLY A 88 -5.73 9.48 -8.80
C GLY A 88 -5.99 10.19 -7.48
N ARG A 89 -7.03 9.81 -6.75
CA ARG A 89 -7.43 10.41 -5.48
C ARG A 89 -7.07 9.52 -4.31
N PRO A 90 -6.87 10.11 -3.11
CA PRO A 90 -6.69 9.31 -1.90
C PRO A 90 -7.91 8.46 -1.58
N PHE A 91 -7.66 7.36 -0.91
CA PHE A 91 -8.71 6.52 -0.34
C PHE A 91 -8.41 6.22 1.12
N GLU A 92 -9.44 6.21 1.94
CA GLU A 92 -9.35 5.78 3.33
C GLU A 92 -10.57 4.90 3.63
N GLY A 93 -10.33 3.74 4.24
CA GLY A 93 -11.42 2.83 4.56
C GLY A 93 -10.93 1.54 5.18
N GLU A 94 -11.89 0.66 5.48
CA GLU A 94 -11.61 -0.65 6.06
C GLU A 94 -12.12 -1.74 5.14
N LEU A 95 -11.31 -2.76 4.94
CA LEU A 95 -11.65 -3.93 4.13
C LEU A 95 -11.36 -5.20 4.91
N LEU A 96 -12.22 -6.20 4.74
CA LEU A 96 -11.88 -7.55 5.21
C LEU A 96 -10.88 -8.14 4.22
N ASN A 97 -9.69 -8.45 4.71
CA ASN A 97 -8.64 -9.06 3.92
C ASN A 97 -8.36 -10.49 4.40
N TYR A 98 -7.68 -11.24 3.56
CA TYR A 98 -7.32 -12.63 3.81
C TYR A 98 -5.81 -12.77 3.80
N ARG A 99 -5.24 -13.38 4.84
CA ARG A 99 -3.83 -13.74 4.87
C ARG A 99 -3.58 -14.93 3.95
N LYS A 100 -2.33 -15.21 3.67
CA LYS A 100 -1.94 -16.36 2.85
C LYS A 100 -2.52 -17.68 3.37
N ASP A 101 -2.61 -17.82 4.69
CA ASP A 101 -3.15 -19.04 5.31
C ASP A 101 -4.68 -19.11 5.31
N GLY A 102 -5.35 -18.13 4.74
CA GLY A 102 -6.81 -18.09 4.65
C GLY A 102 -7.50 -17.42 5.83
N THR A 103 -6.79 -17.09 6.90
CA THR A 103 -7.38 -16.36 8.02
C THR A 103 -7.66 -14.91 7.62
N THR A 104 -8.67 -14.31 8.23
CA THR A 104 -9.11 -12.97 7.88
C THR A 104 -8.66 -11.94 8.91
N PHE A 105 -8.56 -10.70 8.46
CA PHE A 105 -8.34 -9.55 9.34
C PHE A 105 -9.01 -8.32 8.73
N TRP A 106 -9.44 -7.40 9.59
CA TRP A 106 -9.96 -6.11 9.14
C TRP A 106 -8.79 -5.17 8.91
N ASN A 107 -8.63 -4.75 7.67
CA ASN A 107 -7.52 -3.88 7.28
C ASN A 107 -8.02 -2.45 7.14
N GLY A 108 -7.66 -1.61 8.10
CA GLY A 108 -7.85 -0.17 7.99
C GLY A 108 -6.69 0.39 7.17
N MET A 109 -7.01 1.03 6.05
CA MET A 109 -5.96 1.50 5.14
C MET A 109 -6.16 2.92 4.69
N THR A 110 -5.04 3.58 4.42
CA THR A 110 -4.98 4.82 3.66
C THR A 110 -4.16 4.56 2.42
N ILE A 111 -4.64 5.06 1.29
CA ILE A 111 -3.91 4.97 0.03
C ILE A 111 -3.76 6.39 -0.50
N ASN A 112 -2.54 6.79 -0.80
CA ASN A 112 -2.26 8.14 -1.28
C ASN A 112 -1.48 8.08 -2.59
N PRO A 113 -1.87 8.90 -3.59
CA PRO A 113 -1.09 9.02 -4.81
C PRO A 113 0.19 9.81 -4.55
N VAL A 114 1.27 9.35 -5.16
CA VAL A 114 2.56 10.04 -5.16
C VAL A 114 2.76 10.55 -6.58
N ARG A 115 2.84 11.87 -6.75
CA ARG A 115 2.87 12.51 -8.07
C ARG A 115 4.22 13.11 -8.37
N ASP A 116 4.54 13.21 -9.66
CA ASP A 116 5.69 13.99 -10.10
C ASP A 116 5.34 15.48 -10.20
N GLU A 117 6.30 16.28 -10.65
CA GLU A 117 6.13 17.72 -10.78
C GLU A 117 5.04 18.07 -11.82
N ALA A 118 4.81 17.23 -12.81
CA ALA A 118 3.78 17.41 -13.83
C ALA A 118 2.40 16.98 -13.36
N GLY A 119 2.28 16.43 -12.15
CA GLY A 119 1.02 15.96 -11.59
C GLY A 119 0.66 14.53 -11.97
N GLN A 120 1.53 13.81 -12.66
CA GLN A 120 1.30 12.42 -13.01
C GLN A 120 1.48 11.53 -11.77
N VAL A 121 0.57 10.59 -11.57
CA VAL A 121 0.70 9.62 -10.48
C VAL A 121 1.80 8.62 -10.84
N LEU A 122 2.86 8.61 -10.04
CA LEU A 122 3.96 7.67 -10.22
C LEU A 122 3.74 6.38 -9.45
N PHE A 123 3.21 6.50 -8.23
CA PHE A 123 2.97 5.37 -7.34
C PHE A 123 1.77 5.66 -6.46
N PHE A 124 1.20 4.60 -5.91
CA PHE A 124 0.34 4.71 -4.73
C PHE A 124 1.09 4.18 -3.52
N PHE A 125 1.03 4.93 -2.44
CA PHE A 125 1.60 4.56 -1.15
C PHE A 125 0.46 4.25 -0.20
N SER A 126 0.51 3.06 0.43
CA SER A 126 -0.56 2.61 1.33
C SER A 126 0.01 2.22 2.67
N ALA A 127 -0.66 2.66 3.74
CA ALA A 127 -0.37 2.23 5.11
C ALA A 127 -1.57 1.48 5.64
N GLN A 128 -1.33 0.42 6.42
CA GLN A 128 -2.35 -0.48 6.93
C GLN A 128 -2.32 -0.51 8.46
N ALA A 129 -3.50 -0.82 9.04
CA ALA A 129 -3.64 -1.13 10.46
C ALA A 129 -4.59 -2.30 10.59
N ASP A 130 -4.22 -3.29 11.42
CA ASP A 130 -5.11 -4.40 11.76
C ASP A 130 -6.16 -3.90 12.74
N MET A 131 -7.39 -3.77 12.26
CA MET A 131 -8.53 -3.27 13.03
C MET A 131 -9.42 -4.41 13.55
N THR A 132 -8.91 -5.64 13.54
CA THR A 132 -9.71 -6.81 13.91
C THR A 132 -10.27 -6.71 15.33
N ASP A 133 -9.48 -6.23 16.28
CA ASP A 133 -9.94 -6.08 17.65
C ASP A 133 -11.09 -5.06 17.78
N LYS A 134 -11.09 -4.01 16.96
CA LYS A 134 -12.18 -3.04 16.92
C LYS A 134 -13.50 -3.69 16.49
N HIS A 135 -13.44 -4.73 15.67
CA HIS A 135 -14.60 -5.45 15.16
C HIS A 135 -15.07 -6.60 16.06
N ARG A 136 -14.36 -6.86 17.14
CA ARG A 136 -14.75 -7.86 18.13
C ARG A 136 -15.67 -7.23 19.16
N LEU A 137 -16.90 -7.64 19.21
CA LEU A 137 -17.87 -7.23 20.23
C LEU A 137 -18.69 -8.42 20.69
#